data_54a150bf66cca8705516770c96db361d
#
_entry.id   54a150bf66cca8705516770c96db361d
#
_cell.length_a   1.000
_cell.length_b   1.000
_cell.length_c   1.000
_cell.angle_alpha   90.00
_cell.angle_beta   90.00
_cell.angle_gamma   90.00
#
_symmetry.space_group_name_H-M   'P 1'
#
loop_
_entity.id
_entity.type
_entity.pdbx_description
1 polymer ?
#
loop_
_entity_poly.entity_id
_entity_poly.type
_entity_poly.pdbx_seq_one_letter_code
_entity_poly.pdbx_strand_id
1 'polypeptide(L)'
;MDNPNNRMVAAGRLENAPMLSHEVMHEPFYAGTLLVKRLSGAVDKIPVTIPGKLLPPEGDPAGKLMLFQGQVRSYNKVVDGAGRLMVTLFVQSMYETSENETLNKVSLTGALCKPPVYRSTPFGREICDMMLAVNRAFGKSDYIPCIAWGRNAQYAARFHVGDQLRLTGRLQSREYQKLLENGEYLTRNAYEVSAFTLDAPDAAPDFSTPPVDARLEFERRQAQQAGEGVPAPK
;
A
#
# COMPACT_ATOMS: atom_id res chain seq x y z
N MET A 1 -5.20 22.42 0.25
CA MET A 1 -6.40 21.93 0.96
C MET A 1 -6.04 20.61 1.60
N ASP A 2 -6.11 20.55 2.93
CA ASP A 2 -5.96 19.29 3.66
C ASP A 2 -7.12 18.38 3.30
N ASN A 3 -6.83 17.21 2.74
CA ASN A 3 -7.82 16.18 2.53
C ASN A 3 -7.89 15.32 3.81
N PRO A 4 -8.93 15.45 4.64
CA PRO A 4 -9.04 14.73 5.90
C PRO A 4 -9.05 13.20 5.73
N ASN A 5 -9.36 12.74 4.50
CA ASN A 5 -9.46 11.32 4.17
C ASN A 5 -8.12 10.64 3.90
N ASN A 6 -7.02 11.42 3.78
CA ASN A 6 -5.72 10.87 3.39
C ASN A 6 -4.60 11.73 3.97
N ARG A 7 -3.94 11.22 4.97
CA ARG A 7 -2.80 11.88 5.60
C ARG A 7 -1.70 10.87 5.89
N MET A 8 -0.48 11.24 5.55
CA MET A 8 0.71 10.48 5.91
C MET A 8 1.76 11.40 6.53
N VAL A 9 2.40 10.92 7.58
CA VAL A 9 3.59 11.51 8.19
C VAL A 9 4.65 10.43 8.33
N ALA A 10 5.85 10.70 7.82
CA ALA A 10 6.96 9.78 7.93
C ALA A 10 8.28 10.52 8.16
N ALA A 11 9.14 9.96 9.01
CA ALA A 11 10.52 10.41 9.15
C ALA A 11 11.48 9.41 8.53
N GLY A 12 12.44 9.91 7.76
CA GLY A 12 13.39 9.04 7.06
C GLY A 12 14.45 9.84 6.31
N ARG A 13 15.29 9.12 5.59
CA ARG A 13 16.37 9.69 4.78
C ARG A 13 16.10 9.39 3.31
N LEU A 14 16.25 10.39 2.46
CA LEU A 14 16.25 10.11 1.01
C LEU A 14 17.47 9.25 0.66
N GLU A 15 17.23 8.17 -0.09
CA GLU A 15 18.28 7.23 -0.51
C GLU A 15 19.33 7.93 -1.41
N ASN A 16 18.84 8.82 -2.29
CA ASN A 16 19.65 9.63 -3.19
C ASN A 16 18.99 11.01 -3.37
N ALA A 17 19.69 11.93 -4.01
CA ALA A 17 19.11 13.20 -4.47
C ALA A 17 17.87 12.95 -5.33
N PRO A 18 16.75 13.66 -5.09
CA PRO A 18 15.54 13.51 -5.89
C PRO A 18 15.79 13.92 -7.34
N MET A 19 15.30 13.12 -8.29
CA MET A 19 15.45 13.38 -9.72
C MET A 19 14.18 13.99 -10.31
N LEU A 20 14.32 14.90 -11.26
CA LEU A 20 13.20 15.46 -12.01
C LEU A 20 12.40 14.32 -12.65
N SER A 21 11.11 14.27 -12.37
CA SER A 21 10.18 13.23 -12.84
C SER A 21 9.28 13.75 -13.95
N HIS A 22 8.61 14.86 -13.72
CA HIS A 22 7.64 15.47 -14.63
C HIS A 22 7.35 16.90 -14.21
N GLU A 23 6.65 17.61 -15.07
CA GLU A 23 6.20 18.98 -14.84
C GLU A 23 4.69 19.08 -15.03
N VAL A 24 4.02 19.85 -14.17
CA VAL A 24 2.59 20.14 -14.27
C VAL A 24 2.38 21.63 -14.10
N MET A 25 1.81 22.31 -15.11
CA MET A 25 1.57 23.76 -15.09
C MET A 25 2.81 24.57 -14.68
N HIS A 26 3.96 24.25 -15.26
CA HIS A 26 5.27 24.87 -14.99
C HIS A 26 5.81 24.62 -13.56
N GLU A 27 5.19 23.76 -12.78
CA GLU A 27 5.74 23.31 -11.50
C GLU A 27 6.46 21.96 -11.70
N PRO A 28 7.78 21.88 -11.44
CA PRO A 28 8.52 20.62 -11.54
C PRO A 28 8.23 19.71 -10.34
N PHE A 29 8.13 18.42 -10.60
CA PHE A 29 8.00 17.39 -9.59
C PHE A 29 9.18 16.43 -9.65
N TYR A 30 9.71 16.11 -8.49
CA TYR A 30 10.86 15.25 -8.33
C TYR A 30 10.44 13.92 -7.70
N ALA A 31 11.04 12.84 -8.18
CA ALA A 31 10.87 11.51 -7.61
C ALA A 31 12.09 11.11 -6.79
N GLY A 32 11.84 10.42 -5.69
CA GLY A 32 12.89 9.87 -4.83
C GLY A 32 12.40 8.64 -4.08
N THR A 33 13.29 8.05 -3.30
CA THR A 33 12.99 6.95 -2.38
C THR A 33 13.31 7.39 -0.96
N LEU A 34 12.31 7.34 -0.08
CA LEU A 34 12.45 7.60 1.34
C LEU A 34 12.71 6.29 2.08
N LEU A 35 13.82 6.22 2.80
CA LEU A 35 14.17 5.09 3.66
C LEU A 35 13.64 5.36 5.06
N VAL A 36 12.65 4.56 5.50
CA VAL A 36 12.04 4.67 6.82
C VAL A 36 12.36 3.43 7.64
N LYS A 37 13.01 3.60 8.77
CA LYS A 37 13.34 2.50 9.68
C LYS A 37 12.09 2.00 10.41
N ARG A 38 12.00 0.69 10.59
CA ARG A 38 11.03 0.06 11.51
C ARG A 38 11.68 -0.19 12.86
N LEU A 39 10.87 -0.32 13.91
CA LEU A 39 11.35 -0.75 15.23
C LEU A 39 12.04 -2.12 15.22
N SER A 40 11.72 -2.97 14.24
CA SER A 40 12.36 -4.28 14.02
C SER A 40 13.74 -4.21 13.36
N GLY A 41 14.21 -3.02 12.98
CA GLY A 41 15.45 -2.83 12.21
C GLY A 41 15.28 -2.93 10.69
N ALA A 42 14.17 -3.46 10.18
CA ALA A 42 13.88 -3.46 8.75
C ALA A 42 13.67 -2.03 8.24
N VAL A 43 13.88 -1.81 6.94
CA VAL A 43 13.73 -0.50 6.28
C VAL A 43 12.66 -0.59 5.21
N ASP A 44 11.68 0.32 5.27
CA ASP A 44 10.72 0.53 4.20
C ASP A 44 11.31 1.51 3.16
N LYS A 45 11.28 1.12 1.89
CA LYS A 45 11.65 1.95 0.76
C LYS A 45 10.39 2.57 0.15
N ILE A 46 10.08 3.80 0.51
CA ILE A 46 8.83 4.46 0.12
C ILE A 46 9.08 5.42 -1.04
N PRO A 47 8.44 5.22 -2.21
CA PRO A 47 8.49 6.21 -3.28
C PRO A 47 7.90 7.54 -2.81
N VAL A 48 8.57 8.64 -3.13
CA VAL A 48 8.10 9.99 -2.82
C VAL A 48 8.00 10.81 -4.10
N THR A 49 7.01 11.69 -4.14
CA THR A 49 6.85 12.73 -5.18
C THR A 49 6.89 14.08 -4.50
N ILE A 50 7.91 14.88 -4.81
CA ILE A 50 8.23 16.13 -4.13
C ILE A 50 8.02 17.29 -5.11
N PRO A 51 7.10 18.26 -4.84
CA PRO A 51 7.04 19.51 -5.60
C PRO A 51 8.36 20.28 -5.50
N GLY A 52 8.85 20.82 -6.59
CA GLY A 52 10.16 21.48 -6.67
C GLY A 52 10.33 22.64 -5.68
N LYS A 53 9.26 23.37 -5.40
CA LYS A 53 9.24 24.46 -4.40
C LYS A 53 9.53 24.03 -2.96
N LEU A 54 9.45 22.71 -2.66
CA LEU A 54 9.76 22.17 -1.34
C LEU A 54 11.23 21.74 -1.20
N LEU A 55 11.94 21.61 -2.32
CA LEU A 55 13.36 21.32 -2.30
C LEU A 55 14.15 22.56 -1.83
N PRO A 56 15.21 22.37 -1.02
CA PRO A 56 16.06 23.48 -0.63
C PRO A 56 16.70 24.10 -1.87
N PRO A 57 16.80 25.42 -1.96
CA PRO A 57 17.43 26.11 -3.10
C PRO A 57 18.90 25.79 -3.24
N GLU A 58 19.55 25.46 -2.12
CA GLU A 58 20.95 25.02 -2.05
C GLU A 58 21.08 23.78 -1.18
N GLY A 59 21.97 22.89 -1.58
CA GLY A 59 22.27 21.65 -0.84
C GLY A 59 21.39 20.46 -1.23
N ASP A 60 21.95 19.27 -1.01
CA ASP A 60 21.26 18.00 -1.23
C ASP A 60 20.56 17.55 0.07
N PRO A 61 19.24 17.27 0.04
CA PRO A 61 18.53 16.71 1.18
C PRO A 61 18.83 15.21 1.40
N ALA A 62 19.55 14.53 0.50
CA ALA A 62 19.86 13.12 0.63
C ALA A 62 20.71 12.83 1.89
N GLY A 63 20.41 11.72 2.54
CA GLY A 63 21.11 11.29 3.76
C GLY A 63 20.74 12.03 5.04
N LYS A 64 20.11 13.21 4.96
CA LYS A 64 19.59 13.92 6.14
C LYS A 64 18.33 13.26 6.66
N LEU A 65 18.14 13.29 7.98
CA LEU A 65 16.87 12.86 8.56
C LEU A 65 15.83 13.98 8.39
N MET A 66 14.80 13.66 7.61
CA MET A 66 13.75 14.60 7.25
C MET A 66 12.39 14.07 7.71
N LEU A 67 11.51 14.98 8.13
CA LEU A 67 10.10 14.70 8.33
C LEU A 67 9.34 15.09 7.07
N PHE A 68 8.55 14.17 6.55
CA PHE A 68 7.68 14.35 5.40
C PHE A 68 6.22 14.28 5.84
N GLN A 69 5.42 15.24 5.39
CA GLN A 69 3.98 15.20 5.53
C GLN A 69 3.33 15.28 4.15
N GLY A 70 2.24 14.55 3.96
CA GLY A 70 1.56 14.55 2.69
C GLY A 70 0.45 13.50 2.62
N GLN A 71 0.21 13.01 1.43
CA GLN A 71 -0.86 12.07 1.10
C GLN A 71 -0.31 10.85 0.38
N VAL A 72 -0.88 9.67 0.68
CA VAL A 72 -0.61 8.48 -0.12
C VAL A 72 -1.37 8.62 -1.44
N ARG A 73 -0.68 8.66 -2.56
CA ARG A 73 -1.26 8.77 -3.90
C ARG A 73 -1.00 7.51 -4.71
N SER A 74 -1.89 7.25 -5.65
CA SER A 74 -1.72 6.16 -6.60
C SER A 74 -1.96 6.59 -8.03
N TYR A 75 -1.25 5.95 -8.97
CA TYR A 75 -1.44 6.11 -10.40
C TYR A 75 -1.03 4.85 -11.14
N ASN A 76 -1.60 4.65 -12.32
CA ASN A 76 -1.20 3.55 -13.18
C ASN A 76 -0.05 4.00 -14.08
N LYS A 77 0.98 3.15 -14.17
CA LYS A 77 2.13 3.32 -15.08
C LYS A 77 2.29 2.06 -15.92
N VAL A 78 2.51 2.22 -17.22
CA VAL A 78 2.89 1.11 -18.07
C VAL A 78 4.38 0.84 -17.85
N VAL A 79 4.71 -0.38 -17.44
CA VAL A 79 6.09 -0.85 -17.23
C VAL A 79 6.20 -2.22 -17.89
N ASP A 80 7.14 -2.37 -18.82
CA ASP A 80 7.34 -3.60 -19.61
C ASP A 80 6.03 -4.07 -20.30
N GLY A 81 5.27 -3.14 -20.91
CA GLY A 81 4.01 -3.43 -21.60
C GLY A 81 2.80 -3.74 -20.69
N ALA A 82 2.97 -3.80 -19.39
CA ALA A 82 1.90 -4.09 -18.43
C ALA A 82 1.57 -2.88 -17.56
N GLY A 83 0.26 -2.65 -17.33
CA GLY A 83 -0.22 -1.64 -16.39
C GLY A 83 0.14 -2.02 -14.95
N ARG A 84 0.75 -1.10 -14.21
CA ARG A 84 1.09 -1.28 -12.80
C ARG A 84 0.56 -0.15 -11.97
N LEU A 85 -0.04 -0.50 -10.83
CA LEU A 85 -0.41 0.46 -9.81
C LEU A 85 0.86 0.90 -9.06
N MET A 86 1.17 2.18 -9.16
CA MET A 86 2.23 2.82 -8.41
C MET A 86 1.63 3.53 -7.20
N VAL A 87 2.31 3.42 -6.06
CA VAL A 87 1.92 4.10 -4.82
C VAL A 87 3.09 4.99 -4.40
N THR A 88 2.81 6.23 -4.01
CA THR A 88 3.82 7.21 -3.62
C THR A 88 3.32 8.08 -2.48
N LEU A 89 4.21 8.56 -1.63
CA LEU A 89 3.93 9.69 -0.75
C LEU A 89 4.05 10.98 -1.58
N PHE A 90 2.93 11.63 -1.84
CA PHE A 90 2.90 12.97 -2.42
C PHE A 90 3.15 14.00 -1.31
N VAL A 91 4.33 14.63 -1.35
CA VAL A 91 4.82 15.49 -0.27
C VAL A 91 4.13 16.86 -0.35
N GLN A 92 3.62 17.32 0.78
CA GLN A 92 3.01 18.64 0.96
C GLN A 92 3.90 19.57 1.79
N SER A 93 4.66 18.99 2.72
CA SER A 93 5.71 19.69 3.47
C SER A 93 6.84 18.74 3.84
N MET A 94 8.05 19.26 3.93
CA MET A 94 9.22 18.53 4.41
C MET A 94 10.17 19.47 5.14
N TYR A 95 10.81 18.98 6.20
CA TYR A 95 11.82 19.73 6.96
C TYR A 95 12.77 18.80 7.68
N GLU A 96 13.96 19.26 7.95
CA GLU A 96 14.98 18.52 8.71
C GLU A 96 14.52 18.32 10.17
N THR A 97 14.75 17.12 10.70
CA THR A 97 14.40 16.76 12.08
C THR A 97 15.50 15.95 12.71
N SER A 98 15.57 15.97 14.03
CA SER A 98 16.45 15.10 14.83
C SER A 98 15.68 13.99 15.54
N GLU A 99 14.36 13.97 15.42
CA GLU A 99 13.48 13.11 16.21
C GLU A 99 12.89 11.97 15.38
N ASN A 100 12.74 10.81 16.05
CA ASN A 100 11.87 9.69 15.67
C ASN A 100 12.05 9.14 14.23
N GLU A 101 13.25 8.62 13.90
CA GLU A 101 13.54 7.97 12.60
C GLU A 101 12.60 6.80 12.25
N THR A 102 11.77 6.32 13.18
CA THR A 102 10.84 5.21 12.97
C THR A 102 9.40 5.66 12.73
N LEU A 103 9.18 6.97 12.64
CA LEU A 103 7.84 7.53 12.41
C LEU A 103 7.36 7.18 10.99
N ASN A 104 6.26 6.44 10.92
CA ASN A 104 5.56 6.10 9.68
C ASN A 104 4.09 5.89 10.03
N LYS A 105 3.30 6.93 9.86
CA LYS A 105 1.88 6.93 10.22
C LYS A 105 1.04 7.39 9.04
N VAL A 106 0.09 6.54 8.68
CA VAL A 106 -0.92 6.80 7.66
C VAL A 106 -2.29 6.80 8.28
N SER A 107 -3.16 7.72 7.88
CA SER A 107 -4.59 7.72 8.18
C SER A 107 -5.36 7.84 6.87
N LEU A 108 -6.23 6.87 6.59
CA LEU A 108 -7.05 6.82 5.39
C LEU A 108 -8.52 6.65 5.75
N THR A 109 -9.38 7.31 4.99
CA THR A 109 -10.83 7.03 4.93
C THR A 109 -11.22 6.86 3.48
N GLY A 110 -11.84 5.75 3.13
CA GLY A 110 -12.22 5.44 1.76
C GLY A 110 -13.15 4.24 1.68
N ALA A 111 -13.70 3.99 0.49
CA ALA A 111 -14.58 2.87 0.24
C ALA A 111 -13.80 1.65 -0.23
N LEU A 112 -14.20 0.46 0.19
CA LEU A 112 -13.75 -0.79 -0.44
C LEU A 112 -14.18 -0.81 -1.91
N CYS A 113 -13.22 -0.91 -2.83
CA CYS A 113 -13.51 -0.94 -4.27
C CYS A 113 -13.35 -2.34 -4.90
N LYS A 114 -12.94 -3.32 -4.10
CA LYS A 114 -12.88 -4.75 -4.44
C LYS A 114 -13.28 -5.57 -3.23
N PRO A 115 -13.80 -6.79 -3.41
CA PRO A 115 -14.03 -7.71 -2.30
C PRO A 115 -12.73 -7.91 -1.51
N PRO A 116 -12.78 -7.83 -0.17
CA PRO A 116 -11.62 -8.13 0.66
C PRO A 116 -11.24 -9.61 0.50
N VAL A 117 -9.95 -9.89 0.47
CA VAL A 117 -9.41 -11.25 0.29
C VAL A 117 -8.76 -11.71 1.59
N TYR A 118 -9.49 -12.52 2.34
CA TYR A 118 -8.98 -13.14 3.56
C TYR A 118 -8.22 -14.43 3.22
N ARG A 119 -7.05 -14.62 3.81
CA ARG A 119 -6.24 -15.82 3.63
C ARG A 119 -5.25 -16.03 4.77
N SER A 120 -4.83 -17.27 4.96
CA SER A 120 -3.73 -17.62 5.86
C SER A 120 -2.40 -17.63 5.11
N THR A 121 -1.36 -17.10 5.73
CA THR A 121 0.01 -17.23 5.22
C THR A 121 0.52 -18.67 5.44
N PRO A 122 1.60 -19.12 4.74
CA PRO A 122 2.23 -20.41 4.99
C PRO A 122 2.66 -20.62 6.46
N PHE A 123 2.86 -19.55 7.22
CA PHE A 123 3.19 -19.58 8.64
C PHE A 123 1.98 -19.47 9.57
N GLY A 124 0.77 -19.68 9.05
CA GLY A 124 -0.48 -19.67 9.81
C GLY A 124 -0.94 -18.28 10.28
N ARG A 125 -0.38 -17.19 9.74
CA ARG A 125 -0.85 -15.83 10.05
C ARG A 125 -2.04 -15.46 9.18
N GLU A 126 -3.10 -15.03 9.80
CA GLU A 126 -4.31 -14.52 9.13
C GLU A 126 -4.05 -13.12 8.58
N ILE A 127 -4.38 -12.91 7.32
CA ILE A 127 -4.30 -11.61 6.65
C ILE A 127 -5.55 -11.38 5.80
N CYS A 128 -5.87 -10.10 5.59
CA CYS A 128 -6.91 -9.68 4.67
C CYS A 128 -6.36 -8.57 3.77
N ASP A 129 -6.31 -8.85 2.48
CA ASP A 129 -5.92 -7.88 1.45
C ASP A 129 -7.15 -7.06 1.06
N MET A 130 -7.01 -5.74 1.05
CA MET A 130 -8.07 -4.78 0.74
C MET A 130 -7.58 -3.77 -0.31
N MET A 131 -8.52 -3.19 -1.06
CA MET A 131 -8.26 -2.05 -1.92
C MET A 131 -9.22 -0.92 -1.57
N LEU A 132 -8.70 0.20 -1.08
CA LEU A 132 -9.50 1.38 -0.76
C LEU A 132 -9.45 2.39 -1.90
N ALA A 133 -10.63 2.86 -2.29
CA ALA A 133 -10.79 4.06 -3.12
C ALA A 133 -10.90 5.27 -2.18
N VAL A 134 -9.87 6.10 -2.15
CA VAL A 134 -9.78 7.30 -1.32
C VAL A 134 -10.00 8.53 -2.19
N ASN A 135 -11.07 9.27 -1.93
CA ASN A 135 -11.46 10.41 -2.74
C ASN A 135 -10.44 11.55 -2.64
N ARG A 136 -10.18 12.17 -3.78
CA ARG A 136 -9.44 13.43 -3.94
C ARG A 136 -10.37 14.58 -4.32
N ALA A 137 -9.83 15.78 -4.27
CA ALA A 137 -10.45 16.92 -4.93
C ALA A 137 -10.66 16.65 -6.45
N PHE A 138 -11.63 17.33 -7.04
CA PHE A 138 -11.96 17.26 -8.47
C PHE A 138 -12.41 15.89 -8.97
N GLY A 139 -13.12 15.12 -8.14
CA GLY A 139 -13.72 13.85 -8.54
C GLY A 139 -12.75 12.72 -8.88
N LYS A 140 -11.48 12.83 -8.48
CA LYS A 140 -10.48 11.77 -8.64
C LYS A 140 -10.41 10.90 -7.38
N SER A 141 -9.89 9.69 -7.52
CA SER A 141 -9.65 8.78 -6.40
C SER A 141 -8.27 8.14 -6.49
N ASP A 142 -7.68 7.89 -5.33
CA ASP A 142 -6.51 7.03 -5.18
C ASP A 142 -6.97 5.63 -4.82
N TYR A 143 -6.41 4.63 -5.48
CA TYR A 143 -6.64 3.22 -5.18
C TYR A 143 -5.45 2.70 -4.36
N ILE A 144 -5.67 2.52 -3.06
CA ILE A 144 -4.59 2.25 -2.13
C ILE A 144 -4.70 0.80 -1.63
N PRO A 145 -3.70 -0.06 -1.93
CA PRO A 145 -3.63 -1.39 -1.36
C PRO A 145 -3.43 -1.30 0.16
N CYS A 146 -4.22 -2.07 0.89
CA CYS A 146 -4.15 -2.17 2.34
C CYS A 146 -4.11 -3.63 2.77
N ILE A 147 -3.44 -3.92 3.88
CA ILE A 147 -3.39 -5.25 4.48
C ILE A 147 -3.72 -5.15 5.97
N ALA A 148 -4.62 -6.02 6.41
CA ALA A 148 -4.95 -6.20 7.83
C ALA A 148 -4.41 -7.56 8.32
N TRP A 149 -4.14 -7.68 9.63
CA TRP A 149 -3.54 -8.83 10.27
C TRP A 149 -4.37 -9.32 11.45
N GLY A 150 -4.42 -10.65 11.65
CA GLY A 150 -5.07 -11.30 12.78
C GLY A 150 -6.53 -10.85 12.97
N ARG A 151 -6.91 -10.35 14.13
CA ARG A 151 -8.28 -9.88 14.41
C ARG A 151 -8.76 -8.82 13.43
N ASN A 152 -7.90 -7.90 13.02
CA ASN A 152 -8.27 -6.91 12.01
C ASN A 152 -8.49 -7.56 10.64
N ALA A 153 -7.80 -8.65 10.30
CA ALA A 153 -8.05 -9.40 9.07
C ALA A 153 -9.42 -10.08 9.09
N GLN A 154 -9.77 -10.75 10.20
CA GLN A 154 -11.10 -11.35 10.39
C GLN A 154 -12.22 -10.31 10.35
N TYR A 155 -12.00 -9.12 10.91
CA TYR A 155 -12.93 -8.00 10.87
C TYR A 155 -13.07 -7.46 9.45
N ALA A 156 -11.96 -7.19 8.76
CA ALA A 156 -11.94 -6.66 7.40
C ALA A 156 -12.64 -7.56 6.38
N ALA A 157 -12.53 -8.88 6.56
CA ALA A 157 -13.12 -9.88 5.68
C ALA A 157 -14.67 -9.89 5.66
N ARG A 158 -15.30 -9.15 6.56
CA ARG A 158 -16.76 -9.10 6.71
C ARG A 158 -17.41 -7.93 5.99
N PHE A 159 -16.60 -7.07 5.39
CA PHE A 159 -17.09 -5.92 4.66
C PHE A 159 -17.29 -6.23 3.18
N HIS A 160 -18.07 -5.39 2.54
CA HIS A 160 -18.45 -5.52 1.13
C HIS A 160 -17.93 -4.34 0.30
N VAL A 161 -17.93 -4.50 -0.99
CA VAL A 161 -17.64 -3.40 -1.91
C VAL A 161 -18.62 -2.25 -1.69
N GLY A 162 -18.10 -1.05 -1.51
CA GLY A 162 -18.87 0.16 -1.20
C GLY A 162 -18.81 0.57 0.27
N ASP A 163 -18.52 -0.35 1.20
CA ASP A 163 -18.42 -0.01 2.61
C ASP A 163 -17.28 0.98 2.87
N GLN A 164 -17.58 2.01 3.67
CA GLN A 164 -16.63 3.02 4.10
C GLN A 164 -15.78 2.49 5.25
N LEU A 165 -14.48 2.51 5.07
CA LEU A 165 -13.52 2.13 6.09
C LEU A 165 -12.63 3.32 6.47
N ARG A 166 -12.35 3.43 7.77
CA ARG A 166 -11.33 4.30 8.32
C ARG A 166 -10.22 3.43 8.90
N LEU A 167 -8.98 3.67 8.51
CA LEU A 167 -7.85 2.95 9.05
C LEU A 167 -6.71 3.89 9.43
N THR A 168 -5.93 3.45 10.42
CA THR A 168 -4.60 3.98 10.68
C THR A 168 -3.59 2.86 10.51
N GLY A 169 -2.40 3.20 10.03
CA GLY A 169 -1.36 2.21 9.76
C GLY A 169 -0.04 2.84 9.37
N ARG A 170 0.77 2.09 8.68
CA ARG A 170 2.01 2.55 8.06
C ARG A 170 2.05 2.15 6.59
N LEU A 171 2.64 2.98 5.75
CA LEU A 171 2.97 2.59 4.38
C LEU A 171 4.23 1.72 4.42
N GLN A 172 4.15 0.51 3.92
CA GLN A 172 5.27 -0.42 3.89
C GLN A 172 5.63 -0.83 2.47
N SER A 173 6.90 -1.14 2.27
CA SER A 173 7.40 -1.83 1.09
C SER A 173 7.63 -3.30 1.40
N ARG A 174 7.29 -4.15 0.43
CA ARG A 174 7.56 -5.58 0.48
C ARG A 174 8.17 -6.04 -0.83
N GLU A 175 9.37 -6.55 -0.74
CA GLU A 175 10.02 -7.19 -1.88
C GLU A 175 9.41 -8.57 -2.12
N TYR A 176 9.17 -8.91 -3.39
CA TYR A 176 8.71 -10.24 -3.80
C TYR A 176 9.30 -10.61 -5.16
N GLN A 177 9.44 -11.91 -5.38
CA GLN A 177 9.90 -12.45 -6.64
C GLN A 177 8.70 -12.84 -7.51
N LYS A 178 8.70 -12.38 -8.75
CA LYS A 178 7.75 -12.80 -9.78
C LYS A 178 8.48 -13.71 -10.76
N LEU A 179 7.97 -14.94 -10.93
CA LEU A 179 8.43 -15.83 -11.99
C LEU A 179 7.94 -15.29 -13.34
N LEU A 180 8.84 -15.12 -14.28
CA LEU A 180 8.56 -14.72 -15.65
C LEU A 180 8.31 -15.96 -16.52
N GLU A 181 7.70 -15.77 -17.71
CA GLU A 181 7.42 -16.84 -18.67
C GLU A 181 8.69 -17.56 -19.18
N ASN A 182 9.83 -16.87 -19.15
CA ASN A 182 11.13 -17.43 -19.51
C ASN A 182 11.82 -18.22 -18.39
N GLY A 183 11.15 -18.41 -17.22
CA GLY A 183 11.68 -19.12 -16.06
C GLY A 183 12.57 -18.29 -15.12
N GLU A 184 12.83 -17.03 -15.43
CA GLU A 184 13.62 -16.14 -14.57
C GLU A 184 12.76 -15.52 -13.46
N TYR A 185 13.40 -15.19 -12.32
CA TYR A 185 12.77 -14.47 -11.24
C TYR A 185 13.08 -12.98 -11.33
N LEU A 186 12.02 -12.17 -11.37
CA LEU A 186 12.12 -10.71 -11.32
C LEU A 186 11.73 -10.23 -9.91
N THR A 187 12.68 -9.62 -9.21
CA THR A 187 12.44 -8.99 -7.92
C THR A 187 11.64 -7.70 -8.09
N ARG A 188 10.58 -7.53 -7.32
CA ARG A 188 9.67 -6.39 -7.35
C ARG A 188 9.30 -5.93 -5.97
N ASN A 189 8.97 -4.64 -5.85
CA ASN A 189 8.41 -4.07 -4.64
C ASN A 189 6.89 -3.91 -4.77
N ALA A 190 6.16 -4.38 -3.78
CA ALA A 190 4.77 -4.02 -3.52
C ALA A 190 4.73 -2.96 -2.41
N TYR A 191 3.81 -2.02 -2.55
CA TYR A 191 3.58 -0.96 -1.59
C TYR A 191 2.14 -1.06 -1.10
N GLU A 192 1.97 -1.11 0.22
CA GLU A 192 0.65 -1.30 0.83
C GLU A 192 0.60 -0.63 2.20
N VAL A 193 -0.57 -0.23 2.64
CA VAL A 193 -0.77 0.28 4.01
C VAL A 193 -1.10 -0.88 4.92
N SER A 194 -0.18 -1.19 5.85
CA SER A 194 -0.40 -2.17 6.91
C SER A 194 -1.22 -1.53 8.03
N ALA A 195 -2.47 -1.97 8.19
CA ALA A 195 -3.40 -1.41 9.14
C ALA A 195 -3.07 -1.80 10.58
N PHE A 196 -2.99 -0.82 11.48
CA PHE A 196 -2.92 -0.98 12.94
C PHE A 196 -4.31 -0.98 13.55
N THR A 197 -5.16 -0.03 13.09
CA THR A 197 -6.57 0.06 13.47
C THR A 197 -7.43 0.08 12.21
N LEU A 198 -8.60 -0.51 12.32
CA LEU A 198 -9.61 -0.52 11.28
C LEU A 198 -10.97 -0.28 11.93
N ASP A 199 -11.75 0.63 11.37
CA ASP A 199 -13.09 1.00 11.80
C ASP A 199 -14.00 1.22 10.59
N ALA A 200 -15.27 0.88 10.73
CA ALA A 200 -16.29 1.07 9.72
C ALA A 200 -17.50 1.74 10.35
N PRO A 201 -17.50 3.09 10.45
CA PRO A 201 -18.49 3.83 11.21
C PRO A 201 -19.93 3.66 10.70
N ASP A 202 -20.08 3.38 9.40
CA ASP A 202 -21.37 3.32 8.71
C ASP A 202 -21.81 1.88 8.37
N ALA A 203 -21.03 0.87 8.75
CA ALA A 203 -21.31 -0.53 8.44
C ALA A 203 -21.29 -1.40 9.70
N ALA A 204 -22.28 -2.30 9.83
CA ALA A 204 -22.31 -3.33 10.85
C ALA A 204 -21.81 -4.66 10.23
N PRO A 205 -20.59 -5.10 10.52
CA PRO A 205 -20.08 -6.34 9.95
C PRO A 205 -20.86 -7.55 10.49
N ASP A 206 -21.15 -8.49 9.60
CA ASP A 206 -21.79 -9.75 9.99
C ASP A 206 -20.76 -10.74 10.56
N PHE A 207 -20.92 -11.10 11.82
CA PHE A 207 -20.10 -12.08 12.52
C PHE A 207 -20.76 -13.48 12.61
N SER A 208 -21.91 -13.69 11.98
CA SER A 208 -22.63 -14.98 12.03
C SER A 208 -21.86 -16.12 11.36
N THR A 209 -21.07 -15.80 10.34
CA THR A 209 -20.26 -16.79 9.62
C THR A 209 -18.77 -16.42 9.69
N PRO A 210 -17.85 -17.40 9.85
CA PRO A 210 -16.42 -17.14 9.76
C PRO A 210 -16.04 -16.72 8.32
N PRO A 211 -15.00 -15.88 8.15
CA PRO A 211 -14.53 -15.52 6.82
C PRO A 211 -13.97 -16.72 6.08
N VAL A 212 -14.24 -16.79 4.79
CA VAL A 212 -13.74 -17.87 3.92
C VAL A 212 -12.27 -17.61 3.58
N ASP A 213 -11.40 -18.59 3.88
CA ASP A 213 -9.99 -18.53 3.53
C ASP A 213 -9.80 -18.80 2.02
N ALA A 214 -9.48 -17.74 1.29
CA ALA A 214 -9.31 -17.79 -0.17
C ALA A 214 -8.18 -18.76 -0.61
N ARG A 215 -7.16 -18.98 0.21
CA ARG A 215 -6.10 -19.95 -0.07
C ARG A 215 -6.64 -21.37 -0.01
N LEU A 216 -7.39 -21.69 1.04
CA LEU A 216 -7.99 -23.03 1.22
C LEU A 216 -9.04 -23.31 0.12
N GLU A 217 -9.81 -22.30 -0.28
CA GLU A 217 -10.72 -22.44 -1.42
C GLU A 217 -9.99 -22.72 -2.72
N PHE A 218 -8.90 -22.02 -2.99
CA PHE A 218 -8.10 -22.25 -4.19
C PHE A 218 -7.49 -23.66 -4.20
N GLU A 219 -6.92 -24.11 -3.08
CA GLU A 219 -6.36 -25.46 -2.92
C GLU A 219 -7.46 -26.54 -3.16
N ARG A 220 -8.66 -26.35 -2.61
CA ARG A 220 -9.82 -27.23 -2.83
C ARG A 220 -10.23 -27.29 -4.29
N ARG A 221 -10.32 -26.14 -4.98
CA ARG A 221 -10.67 -26.11 -6.40
C ARG A 221 -9.63 -26.82 -7.27
N GLN A 222 -8.34 -26.65 -6.98
CA GLN A 222 -7.29 -27.38 -7.68
C GLN A 222 -7.36 -28.88 -7.44
N ALA A 223 -7.61 -29.32 -6.21
CA ALA A 223 -7.77 -30.75 -5.89
C ALA A 223 -8.98 -31.38 -6.60
N GLN A 224 -10.11 -30.66 -6.71
CA GLN A 224 -11.27 -31.11 -7.45
C GLN A 224 -10.99 -31.26 -8.95
N GLN A 225 -10.31 -30.29 -9.56
CA GLN A 225 -9.93 -30.34 -10.98
C GLN A 225 -8.93 -31.47 -11.29
N ALA A 226 -8.02 -31.77 -10.35
CA ALA A 226 -7.08 -32.87 -10.48
C ALA A 226 -7.74 -34.25 -10.28
N GLY A 227 -8.84 -34.33 -9.52
CA GLY A 227 -9.63 -35.57 -9.29
C GLY A 227 -10.59 -35.94 -10.43
N GLU A 228 -11.00 -35.00 -11.25
CA GLU A 228 -11.88 -35.24 -12.42
C GLU A 228 -11.14 -35.87 -13.61
N GLY A 229 -9.82 -36.04 -13.54
CA GLY A 229 -8.98 -36.62 -14.59
C GLY A 229 -8.81 -38.17 -14.57
N VAL A 230 -9.49 -38.89 -13.69
CA VAL A 230 -9.41 -40.36 -13.65
C VAL A 230 -10.52 -40.96 -14.56
N PRO A 231 -10.18 -41.54 -15.73
CA PRO A 231 -11.18 -42.21 -16.57
C PRO A 231 -11.68 -43.45 -15.82
N ALA A 232 -13.00 -43.65 -15.82
CA ALA A 232 -13.64 -44.84 -15.29
C ALA A 232 -13.02 -46.11 -15.90
N PRO A 233 -12.75 -47.18 -15.14
CA PRO A 233 -12.29 -48.43 -15.69
C PRO A 233 -13.36 -49.03 -16.58
N LYS A 234 -12.93 -49.53 -17.76
CA LYS A 234 -13.76 -50.26 -18.71
C LYS A 234 -14.21 -51.61 -18.12
#